data_45c5194968d0a1b4291411ba44ba508c
#
_entry.id   45c5194968d0a1b4291411ba44ba508c
#
_cell.length_a   1.000
_cell.length_b   1.000
_cell.length_c   1.000
_cell.angle_alpha   90.00
_cell.angle_beta   90.00
_cell.angle_gamma   90.00
#
_symmetry.space_group_name_H-M   'P 1'
#
loop_
_entity.id
_entity.type
_entity.pdbx_description
1 polymer ?
#
loop_
_entity_poly.entity_id
_entity_poly.type
_entity_poly.pdbx_seq_one_letter_code
_entity_poly.pdbx_strand_id
1 'polypeptide(L)'
;GFKAYSADSIKADIDNMAYIADRIENYRLAGGGWDIAGINRELSQTSGGERESFYMVANWLINGDGSVFLQDGNTTALSSGRLSDVLIYLKQVFPQITRITSYGRAQNLAKVSPEEFAELKVAGLDRIHSGFESGSDEVLKLINKGVTAAEEITAGKNVKAGGIEFSVYFMPGVGGKALTEENARGMSE
;
A
#
# COMPACT_ATOMS: atom_id res chain seq x y z
N GLY A 1 -8.89 17.58 7.78
CA GLY A 1 -8.29 17.63 6.44
C GLY A 1 -7.18 16.59 6.33
N PHE A 2 -6.89 16.13 5.13
CA PHE A 2 -5.79 15.21 4.86
C PHE A 2 -4.45 15.86 5.21
N LYS A 3 -3.62 15.19 6.01
CA LYS A 3 -2.27 15.63 6.34
C LYS A 3 -1.29 14.60 5.79
N ALA A 4 -0.47 15.00 4.84
CA ALA A 4 0.63 14.17 4.38
C ALA A 4 1.76 14.18 5.43
N TYR A 5 2.27 13.02 5.79
CA TYR A 5 3.48 12.90 6.60
C TYR A 5 4.72 13.26 5.76
N SER A 6 5.74 13.80 6.41
CA SER A 6 7.04 14.01 5.74
C SER A 6 7.76 12.68 5.52
N ALA A 7 8.65 12.62 4.53
CA ALA A 7 9.49 11.44 4.32
C ALA A 7 10.32 11.09 5.57
N ASP A 8 10.81 12.11 6.29
CA ASP A 8 11.58 11.92 7.52
C ASP A 8 10.73 11.31 8.64
N SER A 9 9.45 11.73 8.77
CA SER A 9 8.53 11.13 9.74
C SER A 9 8.27 9.66 9.42
N ILE A 10 8.09 9.32 8.13
CA ILE A 10 7.88 7.93 7.71
C ILE A 10 9.15 7.10 7.94
N LYS A 11 10.34 7.65 7.69
CA LYS A 11 11.62 6.96 7.98
C LYS A 11 11.80 6.73 9.47
N ALA A 12 11.42 7.68 10.33
CA ALA A 12 11.44 7.49 11.78
C ALA A 12 10.49 6.37 12.26
N ASP A 13 9.32 6.22 11.60
CA ASP A 13 8.42 5.09 11.87
C ASP A 13 9.05 3.76 11.43
N ILE A 14 9.75 3.73 10.29
CA ILE A 14 10.51 2.55 9.83
C ILE A 14 11.61 2.18 10.83
N ASP A 15 12.35 3.17 11.36
CA ASP A 15 13.38 2.95 12.39
C ASP A 15 12.78 2.37 13.67
N ASN A 16 11.62 2.87 14.09
CA ASN A 16 10.91 2.31 15.23
C ASN A 16 10.47 0.86 15.01
N MET A 17 10.01 0.53 13.79
CA MET A 17 9.70 -0.86 13.42
C MET A 17 10.95 -1.74 13.44
N ALA A 18 12.11 -1.23 13.00
CA ALA A 18 13.38 -1.94 13.04
C ALA A 18 13.81 -2.22 14.49
N TYR A 19 13.72 -1.23 15.37
CA TYR A 19 13.97 -1.42 16.79
C TYR A 19 13.09 -2.51 17.41
N ILE A 20 11.82 -2.55 17.06
CA ILE A 20 10.90 -3.61 17.51
C ILE A 20 11.31 -4.97 16.92
N ALA A 21 11.69 -5.01 15.65
CA ALA A 21 12.13 -6.22 14.98
C ALA A 21 13.37 -6.82 15.65
N ASP A 22 14.36 -5.99 15.98
CA ASP A 22 15.58 -6.41 16.70
C ASP A 22 15.24 -6.99 18.08
N ARG A 23 14.29 -6.41 18.80
CA ARG A 23 13.81 -6.98 20.08
C ARG A 23 13.18 -8.37 19.89
N ILE A 24 12.42 -8.57 18.83
CA ILE A 24 11.77 -9.85 18.52
C ILE A 24 12.82 -10.89 18.08
N GLU A 25 13.85 -10.49 17.33
CA GLU A 25 14.93 -11.38 16.90
C GLU A 25 15.69 -12.01 18.07
N ASN A 26 15.71 -11.40 19.25
CA ASN A 26 16.28 -12.02 20.46
C ASN A 26 15.56 -13.30 20.89
N TYR A 27 14.37 -13.55 20.38
CA TYR A 27 13.57 -14.77 20.60
C TYR A 27 13.74 -15.80 19.49
N ARG A 28 14.68 -15.62 18.57
CA ARG A 28 14.99 -16.61 17.54
C ARG A 28 15.76 -17.77 18.14
N LEU A 29 15.27 -19.00 17.90
CA LEU A 29 15.89 -20.21 18.40
C LEU A 29 17.09 -20.64 17.53
N ALA A 30 18.11 -21.19 18.14
CA ALA A 30 19.33 -21.63 17.47
C ALA A 30 19.07 -22.71 16.37
N GLY A 31 18.01 -23.50 16.52
CA GLY A 31 17.57 -24.51 15.54
C GLY A 31 16.60 -24.00 14.49
N GLY A 32 16.35 -22.68 14.43
CA GLY A 32 15.30 -22.04 13.64
C GLY A 32 13.98 -21.99 14.40
N GLY A 33 13.06 -21.15 13.91
CA GLY A 33 11.78 -20.89 14.59
C GLY A 33 11.91 -19.86 15.72
N TRP A 34 10.90 -19.76 16.58
CA TRP A 34 10.71 -18.67 17.52
C TRP A 34 10.30 -19.17 18.92
N ASP A 35 10.83 -18.54 19.99
CA ASP A 35 10.29 -18.68 21.34
C ASP A 35 8.99 -17.88 21.47
N ILE A 36 7.89 -18.46 21.03
CA ILE A 36 6.56 -17.85 21.07
C ILE A 36 6.15 -17.50 22.51
N ALA A 37 6.55 -18.30 23.50
CA ALA A 37 6.24 -18.02 24.91
C ALA A 37 6.98 -16.75 25.40
N GLY A 38 8.24 -16.57 24.98
CA GLY A 38 9.03 -15.37 25.26
C GLY A 38 8.42 -14.13 24.63
N ILE A 39 8.08 -14.20 23.35
CA ILE A 39 7.43 -13.11 22.59
C ILE A 39 6.10 -12.71 23.26
N ASN A 40 5.27 -13.67 23.64
CA ASN A 40 3.99 -13.38 24.30
C ASN A 40 4.17 -12.78 25.70
N ARG A 41 5.21 -13.16 26.45
CA ARG A 41 5.55 -12.52 27.72
C ARG A 41 5.92 -11.06 27.52
N GLU A 42 6.77 -10.74 26.55
CA GLU A 42 7.15 -9.35 26.24
C GLU A 42 5.93 -8.55 25.76
N LEU A 43 5.13 -9.11 24.85
CA LEU A 43 3.89 -8.47 24.39
C LEU A 43 2.93 -8.15 25.55
N SER A 44 2.86 -8.99 26.57
CA SER A 44 2.02 -8.75 27.76
C SER A 44 2.49 -7.58 28.64
N GLN A 45 3.76 -7.19 28.51
CA GLN A 45 4.38 -6.07 29.25
C GLN A 45 4.29 -4.75 28.49
N THR A 46 3.98 -4.78 27.18
CA THR A 46 3.76 -3.60 26.37
C THR A 46 2.32 -3.11 26.47
N SER A 47 2.05 -1.83 26.17
CA SER A 47 0.72 -1.23 26.23
C SER A 47 0.51 -0.20 25.12
N GLY A 48 -0.76 0.15 24.86
CA GLY A 48 -1.12 1.16 23.86
C GLY A 48 -0.57 0.87 22.48
N GLY A 49 -0.13 1.90 21.77
CA GLY A 49 0.39 1.81 20.40
C GLY A 49 1.66 0.96 20.27
N GLU A 50 2.50 0.91 21.32
CA GLU A 50 3.66 0.03 21.32
C GLU A 50 3.26 -1.44 21.24
N ARG A 51 2.21 -1.85 21.96
CA ARG A 51 1.69 -3.21 21.90
C ARG A 51 1.20 -3.59 20.52
N GLU A 52 0.47 -2.69 19.88
CA GLU A 52 -0.03 -2.90 18.50
C GLU A 52 1.12 -3.04 17.51
N SER A 53 2.09 -2.14 17.56
CA SER A 53 3.28 -2.18 16.70
C SER A 53 4.09 -3.45 16.94
N PHE A 54 4.34 -3.84 18.19
CA PHE A 54 5.05 -5.07 18.53
C PHE A 54 4.33 -6.31 17.99
N TYR A 55 3.00 -6.38 18.16
CA TYR A 55 2.20 -7.49 17.64
C TYR A 55 2.26 -7.58 16.11
N MET A 56 2.12 -6.44 15.41
CA MET A 56 2.16 -6.40 13.95
C MET A 56 3.52 -6.83 13.40
N VAL A 57 4.62 -6.32 13.97
CA VAL A 57 5.99 -6.68 13.54
C VAL A 57 6.28 -8.14 13.87
N ALA A 58 5.89 -8.64 15.06
CA ALA A 58 6.06 -10.04 15.42
C ALA A 58 5.31 -10.96 14.48
N ASN A 59 4.05 -10.64 14.18
CA ASN A 59 3.25 -11.44 13.25
C ASN A 59 3.86 -11.45 11.84
N TRP A 60 4.36 -10.31 11.37
CA TRP A 60 5.01 -10.21 10.07
C TRP A 60 6.31 -11.03 10.01
N LEU A 61 7.15 -10.98 11.05
CA LEU A 61 8.41 -11.75 11.10
C LEU A 61 8.18 -13.26 11.23
N ILE A 62 7.16 -13.67 11.98
CA ILE A 62 6.91 -15.09 12.29
C ILE A 62 6.12 -15.78 11.19
N ASN A 63 5.10 -15.12 10.67
CA ASN A 63 4.10 -15.72 9.78
C ASN A 63 4.09 -15.08 8.38
N GLY A 64 4.79 -13.97 8.19
CA GLY A 64 4.81 -13.25 6.90
C GLY A 64 5.71 -13.92 5.87
N ASP A 65 5.42 -13.59 4.62
CA ASP A 65 6.17 -14.03 3.43
C ASP A 65 7.16 -12.96 2.92
N GLY A 66 7.43 -11.94 3.73
CA GLY A 66 8.21 -10.76 3.35
C GLY A 66 7.41 -9.70 2.59
N SER A 67 6.09 -9.87 2.44
CA SER A 67 5.25 -8.85 1.83
C SER A 67 4.96 -7.71 2.80
N VAL A 68 4.96 -6.48 2.28
CA VAL A 68 4.59 -5.25 3.00
C VAL A 68 3.48 -4.54 2.25
N PHE A 69 2.49 -4.09 2.98
CA PHE A 69 1.41 -3.27 2.46
C PHE A 69 1.48 -1.87 3.09
N LEU A 70 1.71 -0.85 2.26
CA LEU A 70 1.69 0.54 2.70
C LEU A 70 0.23 0.99 2.83
N GLN A 71 -0.25 0.97 4.07
CA GLN A 71 -1.64 1.27 4.43
C GLN A 71 -1.85 2.75 4.81
N ASP A 72 -3.09 3.06 5.19
CA ASP A 72 -3.57 4.31 5.80
C ASP A 72 -3.49 5.54 4.93
N GLY A 73 -3.71 5.37 3.64
CA GLY A 73 -3.88 6.53 2.80
C GLY A 73 -3.59 6.33 1.33
N ASN A 74 -3.45 7.45 0.71
CA ASN A 74 -3.05 7.55 -0.67
C ASN A 74 -1.55 7.83 -0.71
N THR A 75 -0.72 6.79 -0.70
CA THR A 75 0.75 6.92 -0.76
C THR A 75 1.20 7.68 -1.99
N THR A 76 0.44 7.60 -3.08
CA THR A 76 0.66 8.37 -4.31
C THR A 76 0.28 9.85 -4.21
N ALA A 77 -0.10 10.34 -3.02
CA ALA A 77 -0.17 11.77 -2.73
C ALA A 77 1.21 12.38 -2.44
N LEU A 78 2.20 11.55 -2.11
CA LEU A 78 3.61 11.97 -2.10
C LEU A 78 4.10 12.14 -3.55
N SER A 79 5.05 13.05 -3.77
CA SER A 79 5.76 13.07 -5.05
C SER A 79 6.54 11.76 -5.26
N SER A 80 6.68 11.35 -6.53
CA SER A 80 7.35 10.11 -6.92
C SER A 80 8.75 9.99 -6.32
N GLY A 81 9.55 11.07 -6.32
CA GLY A 81 10.88 11.08 -5.72
C GLY A 81 10.87 10.85 -4.21
N ARG A 82 9.95 11.48 -3.47
CA ARG A 82 9.84 11.24 -2.02
C ARG A 82 9.37 9.83 -1.68
N LEU A 83 8.47 9.29 -2.48
CA LEU A 83 8.03 7.91 -2.32
C LEU A 83 9.17 6.94 -2.62
N SER A 84 9.95 7.17 -3.68
CA SER A 84 11.15 6.39 -4.00
C SER A 84 12.15 6.37 -2.85
N ASP A 85 12.44 7.53 -2.23
CA ASP A 85 13.35 7.63 -1.10
C ASP A 85 12.88 6.78 0.11
N VAL A 86 11.58 6.78 0.38
CA VAL A 86 10.98 5.97 1.45
C VAL A 86 11.07 4.48 1.13
N LEU A 87 10.77 4.09 -0.11
CA LEU A 87 10.81 2.68 -0.54
C LEU A 87 12.23 2.11 -0.48
N ILE A 88 13.22 2.87 -0.97
CA ILE A 88 14.63 2.49 -0.90
C ILE A 88 15.06 2.32 0.54
N TYR A 89 14.72 3.29 1.41
CA TYR A 89 15.04 3.24 2.83
C TYR A 89 14.40 2.03 3.51
N LEU A 90 13.13 1.76 3.26
CA LEU A 90 12.42 0.60 3.79
C LEU A 90 13.12 -0.72 3.42
N LYS A 91 13.55 -0.88 2.17
CA LYS A 91 14.28 -2.08 1.71
C LYS A 91 15.70 -2.15 2.25
N GLN A 92 16.35 -1.03 2.55
CA GLN A 92 17.65 -1.01 3.22
C GLN A 92 17.55 -1.50 4.66
N VAL A 93 16.53 -1.05 5.38
CA VAL A 93 16.28 -1.42 6.78
C VAL A 93 15.76 -2.87 6.88
N PHE A 94 14.90 -3.28 5.95
CA PHE A 94 14.30 -4.62 5.91
C PHE A 94 14.63 -5.33 4.59
N PRO A 95 15.86 -5.85 4.41
CA PRO A 95 16.29 -6.48 3.15
C PRO A 95 15.51 -7.77 2.82
N GLN A 96 14.83 -8.37 3.79
CA GLN A 96 13.96 -9.54 3.61
C GLN A 96 12.62 -9.22 2.93
N ILE A 97 12.29 -7.93 2.70
CA ILE A 97 11.07 -7.58 1.98
C ILE A 97 11.17 -8.05 0.53
N THR A 98 10.23 -8.92 0.16
CA THR A 98 10.10 -9.51 -1.17
C THR A 98 9.13 -8.75 -2.06
N ARG A 99 8.13 -8.08 -1.47
CA ARG A 99 7.04 -7.41 -2.18
C ARG A 99 6.52 -6.20 -1.41
N ILE A 100 6.37 -5.08 -2.10
CA ILE A 100 5.72 -3.88 -1.57
C ILE A 100 4.47 -3.58 -2.39
N THR A 101 3.34 -3.51 -1.69
CA THR A 101 2.04 -3.15 -2.25
C THR A 101 1.54 -1.86 -1.63
N SER A 102 0.80 -1.07 -2.38
CA SER A 102 0.21 0.18 -1.90
C SER A 102 -1.18 0.43 -2.47
N TYR A 103 -1.92 1.34 -1.85
CA TYR A 103 -3.10 1.96 -2.46
C TYR A 103 -2.73 3.24 -3.22
N GLY A 104 -3.43 3.49 -4.32
CA GLY A 104 -3.36 4.74 -5.06
C GLY A 104 -4.74 5.16 -5.56
N ARG A 105 -5.07 6.45 -5.43
CA ARG A 105 -6.30 6.99 -6.03
C ARG A 105 -6.08 7.26 -7.52
N ALA A 106 -7.03 6.89 -8.37
CA ALA A 106 -6.95 7.07 -9.83
C ALA A 106 -6.58 8.51 -10.23
N GLN A 107 -7.16 9.52 -9.56
CA GLN A 107 -6.81 10.94 -9.77
C GLN A 107 -5.33 11.28 -9.59
N ASN A 108 -4.65 10.60 -8.64
CA ASN A 108 -3.23 10.81 -8.41
C ASN A 108 -2.41 9.99 -9.40
N LEU A 109 -2.79 8.74 -9.63
CA LEU A 109 -2.10 7.84 -10.55
C LEU A 109 -2.11 8.36 -11.99
N ALA A 110 -3.19 9.00 -12.43
CA ALA A 110 -3.28 9.59 -13.77
C ALA A 110 -2.28 10.75 -14.01
N LYS A 111 -1.76 11.35 -12.94
CA LYS A 111 -0.82 12.47 -13.00
C LYS A 111 0.65 12.03 -12.94
N VAL A 112 0.91 10.79 -12.61
CA VAL A 112 2.27 10.21 -12.55
C VAL A 112 2.59 9.63 -13.92
N SER A 113 3.75 9.96 -14.46
CA SER A 113 4.16 9.46 -15.77
C SER A 113 4.60 8.00 -15.72
N PRO A 114 4.62 7.30 -16.86
CA PRO A 114 5.17 5.93 -16.92
C PRO A 114 6.62 5.84 -16.44
N GLU A 115 7.43 6.85 -16.73
CA GLU A 115 8.84 6.91 -16.32
C GLU A 115 8.96 7.02 -14.80
N GLU A 116 8.15 7.86 -14.15
CA GLU A 116 8.09 7.96 -12.69
C GLU A 116 7.62 6.65 -12.05
N PHE A 117 6.66 5.94 -12.66
CA PHE A 117 6.28 4.61 -12.21
C PHE A 117 7.40 3.58 -12.38
N ALA A 118 8.20 3.66 -13.46
CA ALA A 118 9.36 2.82 -13.63
C ALA A 118 10.42 3.07 -12.54
N GLU A 119 10.64 4.33 -12.15
CA GLU A 119 11.50 4.69 -11.01
C GLU A 119 10.96 4.11 -9.69
N LEU A 120 9.67 4.22 -9.43
CA LEU A 120 9.02 3.62 -8.26
C LEU A 120 9.13 2.10 -8.26
N LYS A 121 9.04 1.46 -9.43
CA LYS A 121 9.27 0.01 -9.58
C LYS A 121 10.69 -0.38 -9.21
N VAL A 122 11.67 0.36 -9.69
CA VAL A 122 13.10 0.15 -9.33
C VAL A 122 13.32 0.37 -7.83
N ALA A 123 12.67 1.37 -7.24
CA ALA A 123 12.71 1.64 -5.79
C ALA A 123 12.05 0.52 -4.95
N GLY A 124 11.24 -0.35 -5.57
CA GLY A 124 10.69 -1.54 -4.93
C GLY A 124 9.16 -1.59 -4.82
N LEU A 125 8.43 -0.67 -5.45
CA LEU A 125 6.96 -0.74 -5.50
C LEU A 125 6.53 -1.79 -6.52
N ASP A 126 5.96 -2.89 -6.05
CA ASP A 126 5.60 -4.01 -6.91
C ASP A 126 4.16 -3.96 -7.40
N ARG A 127 3.24 -3.47 -6.56
CA ARG A 127 1.82 -3.50 -6.87
C ARG A 127 1.09 -2.27 -6.34
N ILE A 128 0.12 -1.80 -7.11
CA ILE A 128 -0.83 -0.77 -6.69
C ILE A 128 -2.25 -1.33 -6.78
N HIS A 129 -3.03 -1.10 -5.72
CA HIS A 129 -4.46 -1.29 -5.71
C HIS A 129 -5.17 0.06 -5.87
N SER A 130 -6.21 0.11 -6.68
CA SER A 130 -7.03 1.30 -6.86
C SER A 130 -8.51 0.96 -6.94
N GLY A 131 -9.34 1.69 -6.23
CA GLY A 131 -10.78 1.63 -6.39
C GLY A 131 -11.19 2.49 -7.59
N PHE A 132 -11.65 1.87 -8.65
CA PHE A 132 -12.26 2.54 -9.80
C PHE A 132 -13.77 2.65 -9.60
N GLU A 133 -14.38 1.63 -9.00
CA GLU A 133 -15.79 1.49 -8.69
C GLU A 133 -16.67 1.30 -9.93
N SER A 134 -16.46 2.09 -10.98
CA SER A 134 -17.19 2.02 -12.25
C SER A 134 -16.34 2.58 -13.39
N GLY A 135 -16.57 2.15 -14.62
CA GLY A 135 -16.02 2.77 -15.83
C GLY A 135 -17.00 3.77 -16.49
N SER A 136 -18.14 4.09 -15.85
CA SER A 136 -19.11 5.03 -16.36
C SER A 136 -19.02 6.39 -15.67
N ASP A 137 -18.85 7.46 -16.45
CA ASP A 137 -18.82 8.83 -15.93
C ASP A 137 -20.10 9.23 -15.18
N GLU A 138 -21.27 8.73 -15.61
CA GLU A 138 -22.54 8.99 -14.94
C GLU A 138 -22.57 8.36 -13.54
N VAL A 139 -22.10 7.14 -13.43
CA VAL A 139 -22.01 6.40 -12.18
C VAL A 139 -20.96 7.05 -11.27
N LEU A 140 -19.77 7.35 -11.79
CA LEU A 140 -18.69 8.03 -11.05
C LEU A 140 -19.14 9.38 -10.49
N LYS A 141 -19.94 10.13 -11.25
CA LYS A 141 -20.56 11.38 -10.81
C LYS A 141 -21.61 11.15 -9.73
N LEU A 142 -22.47 10.14 -9.89
CA LEU A 142 -23.50 9.79 -8.92
C LEU A 142 -22.90 9.50 -7.54
N ILE A 143 -21.80 8.74 -7.49
CA ILE A 143 -21.10 8.38 -6.23
C ILE A 143 -20.12 9.43 -5.75
N ASN A 144 -20.04 10.56 -6.44
CA ASN A 144 -19.09 11.65 -6.14
C ASN A 144 -17.63 11.17 -6.04
N LYS A 145 -17.22 10.30 -6.97
CA LYS A 145 -15.88 9.69 -7.00
C LYS A 145 -14.77 10.72 -7.26
N GLY A 146 -15.10 11.79 -8.00
CA GLY A 146 -14.20 12.89 -8.31
C GLY A 146 -13.12 12.54 -9.34
N VAL A 147 -13.39 11.57 -10.22
CA VAL A 147 -12.53 11.13 -11.32
C VAL A 147 -13.42 10.77 -12.50
N THR A 148 -12.91 10.85 -13.70
CA THR A 148 -13.55 10.39 -14.94
C THR A 148 -13.04 9.01 -15.38
N ALA A 149 -13.82 8.29 -16.18
CA ALA A 149 -13.39 7.02 -16.78
C ALA A 149 -12.10 7.19 -17.59
N ALA A 150 -11.95 8.29 -18.32
CA ALA A 150 -10.73 8.60 -19.08
C ALA A 150 -9.50 8.76 -18.19
N GLU A 151 -9.65 9.37 -17.00
CA GLU A 151 -8.55 9.48 -16.02
C GLU A 151 -8.21 8.12 -15.42
N GLU A 152 -9.21 7.25 -15.15
CA GLU A 152 -9.00 5.88 -14.67
C GLU A 152 -8.24 5.04 -15.70
N ILE A 153 -8.61 5.12 -16.97
CA ILE A 153 -7.90 4.46 -18.07
C ILE A 153 -6.45 4.97 -18.17
N THR A 154 -6.26 6.28 -18.05
CA THR A 154 -4.92 6.88 -18.07
C THR A 154 -4.08 6.37 -16.91
N ALA A 155 -4.63 6.35 -15.70
CA ALA A 155 -3.98 5.81 -14.51
C ALA A 155 -3.52 4.36 -14.72
N GLY A 156 -4.42 3.51 -15.23
CA GLY A 156 -4.13 2.10 -15.52
C GLY A 156 -3.00 1.93 -16.54
N LYS A 157 -3.05 2.70 -17.63
CA LYS A 157 -2.01 2.68 -18.68
C LYS A 157 -0.66 3.11 -18.13
N ASN A 158 -0.60 4.20 -17.37
CA ASN A 158 0.66 4.72 -16.83
C ASN A 158 1.30 3.74 -15.84
N VAL A 159 0.52 3.20 -14.87
CA VAL A 159 1.00 2.21 -13.91
C VAL A 159 1.56 0.97 -14.61
N LYS A 160 0.83 0.42 -15.57
CA LYS A 160 1.26 -0.76 -16.32
C LYS A 160 2.48 -0.50 -17.18
N ALA A 161 2.56 0.65 -17.85
CA ALA A 161 3.71 1.02 -18.66
C ALA A 161 4.98 1.18 -17.81
N GLY A 162 4.85 1.63 -16.55
CA GLY A 162 5.96 1.67 -15.58
C GLY A 162 6.33 0.32 -14.98
N GLY A 163 5.68 -0.79 -15.38
CA GLY A 163 6.02 -2.14 -14.97
C GLY A 163 5.52 -2.54 -13.58
N ILE A 164 4.61 -1.77 -13.00
CA ILE A 164 3.98 -2.07 -11.70
C ILE A 164 2.72 -2.92 -11.94
N GLU A 165 2.52 -3.95 -11.13
CA GLU A 165 1.26 -4.69 -11.12
C GLU A 165 0.11 -3.78 -10.69
N PHE A 166 -0.98 -3.84 -11.44
CA PHE A 166 -2.15 -3.01 -11.16
C PHE A 166 -3.39 -3.85 -10.90
N SER A 167 -4.05 -3.59 -9.78
CA SER A 167 -5.27 -4.26 -9.36
C SER A 167 -6.34 -3.21 -9.12
N VAL A 168 -7.43 -3.31 -9.85
CA VAL A 168 -8.57 -2.40 -9.74
C VAL A 168 -9.77 -3.08 -9.10
N TYR A 169 -10.49 -2.33 -8.30
CA TYR A 169 -11.74 -2.75 -7.70
C TYR A 169 -12.90 -2.07 -8.42
N PHE A 170 -13.82 -2.87 -8.92
CA PHE A 170 -15.11 -2.42 -9.41
C PHE A 170 -16.20 -2.79 -8.41
N MET A 171 -17.26 -1.98 -8.38
CA MET A 171 -18.39 -2.20 -7.47
C MET A 171 -19.66 -2.46 -8.30
N PRO A 172 -19.98 -3.73 -8.60
CA PRO A 172 -21.23 -4.08 -9.28
C PRO A 172 -22.44 -3.54 -8.49
N GLY A 173 -23.36 -2.88 -9.19
CA GLY A 173 -24.57 -2.34 -8.60
C GLY A 173 -24.44 -0.98 -7.91
N VAL A 174 -23.25 -0.37 -7.88
CA VAL A 174 -23.04 0.97 -7.27
C VAL A 174 -23.88 2.08 -7.93
N GLY A 175 -24.24 1.91 -9.22
CA GLY A 175 -25.13 2.81 -9.96
C GLY A 175 -26.62 2.66 -9.60
N GLY A 176 -26.97 1.74 -8.68
CA GLY A 176 -28.35 1.45 -8.33
C GLY A 176 -29.15 0.91 -9.50
N LYS A 177 -30.47 0.80 -9.36
CA LYS A 177 -31.34 0.25 -10.40
C LYS A 177 -31.35 1.08 -11.70
N ALA A 178 -31.22 2.41 -11.57
CA ALA A 178 -31.33 3.32 -12.71
C ALA A 178 -30.13 3.23 -13.67
N LEU A 179 -28.93 2.93 -13.16
CA LEU A 179 -27.68 2.92 -13.93
C LEU A 179 -27.03 1.53 -13.94
N THR A 180 -27.77 0.46 -13.68
CA THR A 180 -27.23 -0.92 -13.65
C THR A 180 -26.59 -1.32 -14.98
N GLU A 181 -27.26 -1.09 -16.09
CA GLU A 181 -26.75 -1.44 -17.43
C GLU A 181 -25.56 -0.57 -17.81
N GLU A 182 -25.62 0.73 -17.50
CA GLU A 182 -24.55 1.69 -17.73
C GLU A 182 -23.29 1.32 -16.93
N ASN A 183 -23.47 0.96 -15.64
CA ASN A 183 -22.37 0.50 -14.81
C ASN A 183 -21.74 -0.79 -15.35
N ALA A 184 -22.56 -1.76 -15.79
CA ALA A 184 -22.06 -3.02 -16.35
C ALA A 184 -21.27 -2.79 -17.65
N ARG A 185 -21.74 -1.91 -18.53
CA ARG A 185 -21.06 -1.55 -19.78
C ARG A 185 -19.72 -0.90 -19.50
N GLY A 186 -19.68 0.14 -18.65
CA GLY A 186 -18.44 0.83 -18.31
C GLY A 186 -17.40 -0.05 -17.64
N MET A 187 -17.79 -1.12 -16.94
CA MET A 187 -16.83 -2.08 -16.37
C MET A 187 -16.27 -3.07 -17.41
N SER A 188 -16.88 -3.18 -18.58
CA SER A 188 -16.48 -4.13 -19.65
C SER A 188 -15.59 -3.50 -20.72
N GLU A 189 -15.51 -2.20 -20.79
CA GLU A 189 -14.68 -1.40 -21.72
C GLU A 189 -13.30 -1.13 -21.12
#